data_05b1ac47e1edb0ade881cbe108d33fce
#
_entry.id   05b1ac47e1edb0ade881cbe108d33fce
#
_cell.length_a   1.000
_cell.length_b   1.000
_cell.length_c   1.000
_cell.angle_alpha   90.00
_cell.angle_beta   90.00
_cell.angle_gamma   90.00
#
_symmetry.space_group_name_H-M   'P 1'
#
loop_
_entity.id
_entity.type
_entity.pdbx_description
1 polymer ?
#
loop_
_entity_poly.entity_id
_entity_poly.type
_entity_poly.pdbx_seq_one_letter_code
_entity_poly.pdbx_strand_id
1 'polypeptide(L)'
;SMVKEVIGIAGCGAMGLPMAQRLADAGYVVWGHDVRPAAEFGEFAGRMIPNAVRFSERCDIVISVVRDATQTRALLFGSKQGIVSGPQVPEVLVISSTVSPRFVRDLGRELPEGVALVDAPMSGAPYRARSGTLSFMLGGSDDVLDRLAPLFEVMGETFFRMGPLSTGMTAKVLNNYCAASSVVATHRVLGMARALGIDQRHLLRIMKASSGSNWFADHFHDIDWAGEGYSVANTIGII
;
A
#
# COMPACT_ATOMS: atom_id res chain seq x y z
N SER A 1 -30.91 -5.08 -8.79
CA SER A 1 -29.51 -4.71 -9.07
C SER A 1 -28.88 -4.24 -7.77
N MET A 2 -27.82 -4.88 -7.34
CA MET A 2 -27.07 -4.39 -6.18
C MET A 2 -26.46 -3.03 -6.54
N VAL A 3 -26.75 -2.01 -5.72
CA VAL A 3 -26.11 -0.70 -5.87
C VAL A 3 -24.63 -0.87 -5.54
N LYS A 4 -23.76 -0.54 -6.50
CA LYS A 4 -22.31 -0.54 -6.25
C LYS A 4 -21.95 0.56 -5.26
N GLU A 5 -21.03 0.27 -4.37
CA GLU A 5 -20.51 1.22 -3.38
C GLU A 5 -19.73 2.34 -4.06
N VAL A 6 -19.78 3.52 -3.48
CA VAL A 6 -18.99 4.67 -3.92
C VAL A 6 -17.64 4.65 -3.20
N ILE A 7 -16.57 4.69 -3.98
CA ILE A 7 -15.21 4.50 -3.48
C ILE A 7 -14.44 5.82 -3.54
N GLY A 8 -13.77 6.15 -2.46
CA GLY A 8 -12.82 7.25 -2.41
C GLY A 8 -11.39 6.73 -2.34
N ILE A 9 -10.49 7.30 -3.12
CA ILE A 9 -9.06 7.08 -3.02
C ILE A 9 -8.41 8.36 -2.53
N ALA A 10 -7.84 8.31 -1.34
CA ALA A 10 -7.11 9.42 -0.75
C ALA A 10 -5.60 9.17 -0.89
N GLY A 11 -4.92 10.10 -1.56
CA GLY A 11 -3.55 9.93 -2.00
C GLY A 11 -3.52 9.33 -3.41
N CYS A 12 -3.51 10.20 -4.42
CA CYS A 12 -3.58 9.82 -5.84
C CYS A 12 -2.21 9.97 -6.52
N GLY A 13 -1.17 9.45 -5.87
CA GLY A 13 0.17 9.38 -6.39
C GLY A 13 0.39 8.18 -7.32
N ALA A 14 1.64 7.72 -7.40
CA ALA A 14 2.06 6.64 -8.32
C ALA A 14 1.29 5.32 -8.11
N MET A 15 0.80 5.06 -6.90
CA MET A 15 0.01 3.87 -6.59
C MET A 15 -1.49 4.18 -6.57
N GLY A 16 -1.91 5.24 -5.89
CA GLY A 16 -3.33 5.55 -5.67
C GLY A 16 -4.08 5.92 -6.93
N LEU A 17 -3.49 6.71 -7.81
CA LEU A 17 -4.15 7.10 -9.06
C LEU A 17 -4.48 5.89 -9.96
N PRO A 18 -3.53 5.00 -10.28
CA PRO A 18 -3.87 3.82 -11.06
C PRO A 18 -4.87 2.88 -10.37
N MET A 19 -4.84 2.78 -9.04
CA MET A 19 -5.87 2.03 -8.29
C MET A 19 -7.25 2.64 -8.50
N ALA A 20 -7.36 3.98 -8.40
CA ALA A 20 -8.60 4.70 -8.65
C ALA A 20 -9.12 4.50 -10.09
N GLN A 21 -8.22 4.58 -11.07
CA GLN A 21 -8.56 4.37 -12.48
C GLN A 21 -9.06 2.95 -12.74
N ARG A 22 -8.43 1.94 -12.14
CA ARG A 22 -8.87 0.54 -12.24
C ARG A 22 -10.29 0.36 -11.72
N LEU A 23 -10.59 0.91 -10.55
CA LEU A 23 -11.92 0.83 -9.95
C LEU A 23 -12.96 1.55 -10.82
N ALA A 24 -12.63 2.72 -11.34
CA ALA A 24 -13.52 3.46 -12.25
C ALA A 24 -13.79 2.69 -13.55
N ASP A 25 -12.76 2.09 -14.13
CA ASP A 25 -12.89 1.28 -15.35
C ASP A 25 -13.72 0.01 -15.10
N ALA A 26 -13.72 -0.51 -13.88
CA ALA A 26 -14.57 -1.63 -13.48
C ALA A 26 -16.04 -1.22 -13.22
N GLY A 27 -16.39 0.04 -13.38
CA GLY A 27 -17.73 0.57 -13.27
C GLY A 27 -18.14 1.09 -11.89
N TYR A 28 -17.18 1.26 -10.97
CA TYR A 28 -17.44 1.93 -9.69
C TYR A 28 -17.50 3.44 -9.87
N VAL A 29 -18.31 4.10 -9.05
CA VAL A 29 -18.22 5.54 -8.87
C VAL A 29 -17.02 5.79 -7.95
N VAL A 30 -16.01 6.49 -8.45
CA VAL A 30 -14.76 6.73 -7.74
C VAL A 30 -14.49 8.22 -7.64
N TRP A 31 -14.17 8.68 -6.44
CA TRP A 31 -13.68 10.03 -6.16
C TRP A 31 -12.26 9.95 -5.65
N GLY A 32 -11.48 10.98 -6.00
CA GLY A 32 -10.10 11.12 -5.53
C GLY A 32 -9.95 12.29 -4.58
N HIS A 33 -8.98 12.20 -3.69
CA HIS A 33 -8.55 13.31 -2.84
C HIS A 33 -7.03 13.31 -2.76
N ASP A 34 -6.44 14.49 -2.90
CA ASP A 34 -5.00 14.70 -2.79
C ASP A 34 -4.74 16.12 -2.32
N VAL A 35 -3.57 16.38 -1.76
CA VAL A 35 -3.13 17.73 -1.38
C VAL A 35 -2.73 18.58 -2.58
N ARG A 36 -2.42 17.94 -3.71
CA ARG A 36 -2.08 18.62 -4.96
C ARG A 36 -3.33 19.11 -5.68
N PRO A 37 -3.22 20.19 -6.48
CA PRO A 37 -4.35 20.72 -7.25
C PRO A 37 -4.96 19.68 -8.19
N ALA A 38 -6.29 19.69 -8.33
CA ALA A 38 -7.02 18.77 -9.20
C ALA A 38 -6.52 18.77 -10.65
N ALA A 39 -6.09 19.92 -11.16
CA ALA A 39 -5.57 20.05 -12.53
C ALA A 39 -4.34 19.18 -12.83
N GLU A 40 -3.59 18.75 -11.81
CA GLU A 40 -2.42 17.89 -11.99
C GLU A 40 -2.77 16.42 -12.29
N PHE A 41 -4.04 16.04 -12.21
CA PHE A 41 -4.47 14.64 -12.36
C PHE A 41 -5.03 14.29 -13.75
N GLY A 42 -4.79 15.15 -14.76
CA GLY A 42 -5.15 14.87 -16.14
C GLY A 42 -6.63 14.52 -16.31
N GLU A 43 -6.93 13.40 -16.94
CA GLU A 43 -8.30 12.95 -17.18
C GLU A 43 -9.08 12.65 -15.88
N PHE A 44 -8.39 12.37 -14.80
CA PHE A 44 -9.00 12.12 -13.50
C PHE A 44 -9.34 13.40 -12.72
N ALA A 45 -8.93 14.57 -13.19
CA ALA A 45 -9.13 15.86 -12.53
C ALA A 45 -10.59 16.14 -12.16
N GLY A 46 -11.52 15.77 -13.03
CA GLY A 46 -12.96 15.96 -12.79
C GLY A 46 -13.53 15.10 -11.66
N ARG A 47 -12.77 14.11 -11.18
CA ARG A 47 -13.15 13.24 -10.05
C ARG A 47 -12.43 13.60 -8.76
N MET A 48 -11.57 14.60 -8.78
CA MET A 48 -10.83 15.05 -7.60
C MET A 48 -11.66 16.02 -6.77
N ILE A 49 -11.70 15.76 -5.47
CA ILE A 49 -12.38 16.60 -4.48
C ILE A 49 -11.34 17.10 -3.48
N PRO A 50 -10.91 18.38 -3.58
CA PRO A 50 -9.84 18.93 -2.74
C PRO A 50 -10.17 19.01 -1.25
N ASN A 51 -11.44 19.23 -0.91
CA ASN A 51 -11.88 19.32 0.49
C ASN A 51 -12.14 17.93 1.05
N ALA A 52 -11.41 17.55 2.11
CA ALA A 52 -11.48 16.20 2.68
C ALA A 52 -12.87 15.85 3.24
N VAL A 53 -13.56 16.80 3.87
CA VAL A 53 -14.90 16.57 4.41
C VAL A 53 -15.91 16.32 3.28
N ARG A 54 -15.87 17.12 2.22
CA ARG A 54 -16.73 16.94 1.05
C ARG A 54 -16.45 15.63 0.33
N PHE A 55 -15.17 15.27 0.24
CA PHE A 55 -14.75 13.99 -0.30
C PHE A 55 -15.36 12.82 0.47
N SER A 56 -15.22 12.83 1.80
CA SER A 56 -15.73 11.75 2.65
C SER A 56 -17.26 11.62 2.60
N GLU A 57 -17.98 12.73 2.46
CA GLU A 57 -19.45 12.74 2.36
C GLU A 57 -19.97 11.98 1.14
N ARG A 58 -19.15 11.82 0.11
CA ARG A 58 -19.52 11.13 -1.13
C ARG A 58 -19.13 9.66 -1.16
N CYS A 59 -18.40 9.17 -0.18
CA CYS A 59 -17.80 7.85 -0.23
C CYS A 59 -18.36 6.93 0.84
N ASP A 60 -18.72 5.73 0.45
CA ASP A 60 -19.06 4.64 1.39
C ASP A 60 -17.79 4.03 1.97
N ILE A 61 -16.77 3.88 1.13
CA ILE A 61 -15.49 3.28 1.45
C ILE A 61 -14.37 4.24 1.02
N VAL A 62 -13.44 4.53 1.90
CA VAL A 62 -12.22 5.30 1.57
C VAL A 62 -11.00 4.42 1.75
N ILE A 63 -10.19 4.35 0.69
CA ILE A 63 -8.88 3.70 0.70
C ILE A 63 -7.82 4.79 0.76
N SER A 64 -7.06 4.80 1.85
CA SER A 64 -5.96 5.74 2.06
C SER A 64 -4.65 5.16 1.54
N VAL A 65 -4.06 5.88 0.58
CA VAL A 65 -2.78 5.54 -0.06
C VAL A 65 -1.81 6.72 0.07
N VAL A 66 -1.97 7.53 1.12
CA VAL A 66 -1.05 8.61 1.44
C VAL A 66 0.29 8.06 1.93
N ARG A 67 1.33 8.87 1.96
CA ARG A 67 2.71 8.40 2.07
C ARG A 67 3.08 7.78 3.41
N ASP A 68 2.61 8.34 4.53
CA ASP A 68 3.07 7.96 5.86
C ASP A 68 2.02 8.18 6.96
N ALA A 69 2.41 7.88 8.20
CA ALA A 69 1.54 8.04 9.37
C ALA A 69 1.14 9.51 9.60
N THR A 70 2.04 10.45 9.39
CA THR A 70 1.76 11.89 9.55
C THR A 70 0.70 12.36 8.57
N GLN A 71 0.84 11.98 7.30
CA GLN A 71 -0.16 12.29 6.28
C GLN A 71 -1.49 11.58 6.53
N THR A 72 -1.46 10.35 7.03
CA THR A 72 -2.67 9.62 7.39
C THR A 72 -3.44 10.34 8.50
N ARG A 73 -2.76 10.77 9.55
CA ARG A 73 -3.41 11.54 10.63
C ARG A 73 -3.96 12.87 10.14
N ALA A 74 -3.22 13.58 9.31
CA ALA A 74 -3.69 14.83 8.71
C ALA A 74 -4.95 14.63 7.85
N LEU A 75 -4.97 13.57 7.05
CA LEU A 75 -6.12 13.19 6.23
C LEU A 75 -7.36 12.90 7.09
N LEU A 76 -7.20 12.12 8.15
CA LEU A 76 -8.32 11.66 8.99
C LEU A 76 -8.87 12.77 9.88
N PHE A 77 -7.98 13.49 10.54
CA PHE A 77 -8.35 14.40 11.64
C PHE A 77 -8.07 15.88 11.38
N GLY A 78 -7.15 16.21 10.50
CA GLY A 78 -6.54 17.49 10.16
C GLY A 78 -7.25 18.77 10.62
N SER A 79 -6.92 19.30 11.80
CA SER A 79 -7.53 20.52 12.36
C SER A 79 -9.08 20.50 12.36
N LYS A 80 -9.66 19.35 12.63
CA LYS A 80 -11.12 19.09 12.58
C LYS A 80 -11.74 19.25 11.18
N GLN A 81 -10.93 19.11 10.13
CA GLN A 81 -11.35 19.19 8.73
C GLN A 81 -10.95 17.92 7.95
N GLY A 82 -10.67 16.85 8.65
CA GLY A 82 -10.34 15.56 8.04
C GLY A 82 -11.57 14.76 7.61
N ILE A 83 -11.34 13.61 7.02
CA ILE A 83 -12.41 12.77 6.47
C ILE A 83 -13.35 12.19 7.53
N VAL A 84 -12.97 12.16 8.80
CA VAL A 84 -13.83 11.70 9.90
C VAL A 84 -14.38 12.88 10.74
N SER A 85 -14.16 14.10 10.31
CA SER A 85 -14.57 15.31 11.06
C SER A 85 -15.93 15.85 10.64
N GLY A 86 -16.46 15.43 9.51
CA GLY A 86 -17.73 15.91 8.96
C GLY A 86 -18.95 15.18 9.51
N PRO A 87 -20.16 15.62 9.12
CA PRO A 87 -21.41 15.02 9.56
C PRO A 87 -21.65 13.63 8.96
N GLN A 88 -21.05 13.33 7.82
CA GLN A 88 -21.10 12.04 7.17
C GLN A 88 -19.67 11.51 7.00
N VAL A 89 -19.43 10.33 7.53
CA VAL A 89 -18.14 9.65 7.47
C VAL A 89 -18.26 8.36 6.68
N PRO A 90 -17.18 7.88 6.03
CA PRO A 90 -17.24 6.61 5.35
C PRO A 90 -17.53 5.48 6.33
N GLU A 91 -18.26 4.47 5.88
CA GLU A 91 -18.55 3.28 6.68
C GLU A 91 -17.31 2.40 6.87
N VAL A 92 -16.42 2.41 5.90
CA VAL A 92 -15.17 1.64 5.93
C VAL A 92 -14.01 2.53 5.54
N LEU A 93 -12.95 2.45 6.32
CA LEU A 93 -11.66 3.07 6.06
C LEU A 93 -10.61 1.98 5.91
N VAL A 94 -9.90 1.99 4.77
CA VAL A 94 -8.82 1.05 4.45
C VAL A 94 -7.50 1.79 4.45
N ILE A 95 -6.54 1.35 5.26
CA ILE A 95 -5.18 1.90 5.28
C ILE A 95 -4.28 0.99 4.45
N SER A 96 -3.89 1.45 3.27
CA SER A 96 -3.02 0.71 2.34
C SER A 96 -1.57 1.19 2.34
N SER A 97 -1.28 2.36 2.90
CA SER A 97 0.09 2.80 3.13
C SER A 97 0.77 1.91 4.17
N THR A 98 2.06 1.63 4.00
CA THR A 98 2.81 0.89 5.01
C THR A 98 3.09 1.79 6.21
N VAL A 99 2.48 1.47 7.33
CA VAL A 99 2.65 2.13 8.63
C VAL A 99 2.82 1.08 9.71
N SER A 100 3.20 1.48 10.93
CA SER A 100 3.38 0.50 11.99
C SER A 100 2.05 -0.14 12.40
N PRO A 101 2.07 -1.41 12.82
CA PRO A 101 0.87 -2.06 13.36
C PRO A 101 0.29 -1.32 14.57
N ARG A 102 1.15 -0.77 15.41
CA ARG A 102 0.73 0.04 16.57
C ARG A 102 -0.06 1.28 16.15
N PHE A 103 0.41 1.98 15.12
CA PHE A 103 -0.28 3.13 14.56
C PHE A 103 -1.70 2.78 14.11
N VAL A 104 -1.87 1.66 13.42
CA VAL A 104 -3.19 1.17 12.99
C VAL A 104 -4.10 0.87 14.18
N ARG A 105 -3.58 0.19 15.20
CA ARG A 105 -4.36 -0.09 16.41
C ARG A 105 -4.78 1.18 17.13
N ASP A 106 -3.90 2.17 17.22
CA ASP A 106 -4.22 3.47 17.83
C ASP A 106 -5.29 4.20 17.04
N LEU A 107 -5.23 4.18 15.71
CA LEU A 107 -6.30 4.72 14.86
C LEU A 107 -7.65 4.07 15.16
N GLY A 108 -7.68 2.76 15.32
CA GLY A 108 -8.91 2.02 15.61
C GLY A 108 -9.60 2.47 16.91
N ARG A 109 -8.84 2.97 17.87
CA ARG A 109 -9.37 3.52 19.13
C ARG A 109 -9.85 4.96 19.00
N GLU A 110 -9.29 5.72 18.06
CA GLU A 110 -9.56 7.15 17.89
C GLU A 110 -10.68 7.42 16.89
N LEU A 111 -10.99 6.47 16.01
CA LEU A 111 -12.03 6.64 14.99
C LEU A 111 -13.42 6.71 15.61
N PRO A 112 -14.35 7.46 15.00
CA PRO A 112 -15.74 7.46 15.43
C PRO A 112 -16.35 6.06 15.42
N GLU A 113 -17.29 5.84 16.34
CA GLU A 113 -18.10 4.62 16.31
C GLU A 113 -18.84 4.52 14.98
N GLY A 114 -18.91 3.31 14.42
CA GLY A 114 -19.55 3.06 13.14
C GLY A 114 -18.60 3.08 11.93
N VAL A 115 -17.36 3.54 12.08
CA VAL A 115 -16.33 3.42 11.04
C VAL A 115 -15.56 2.12 11.25
N ALA A 116 -15.68 1.20 10.30
CA ALA A 116 -14.88 -0.02 10.30
C ALA A 116 -13.50 0.26 9.71
N LEU A 117 -12.46 -0.17 10.41
CA LEU A 117 -11.07 0.02 9.98
C LEU A 117 -10.47 -1.30 9.50
N VAL A 118 -9.76 -1.25 8.37
CA VAL A 118 -9.02 -2.37 7.78
C VAL A 118 -7.63 -1.88 7.42
N ASP A 119 -6.62 -2.68 7.67
CA ASP A 119 -5.28 -2.47 7.14
C ASP A 119 -5.05 -3.40 5.95
N ALA A 120 -4.56 -2.84 4.87
CA ALA A 120 -4.37 -3.54 3.60
C ALA A 120 -3.10 -3.06 2.89
N PRO A 121 -1.93 -3.23 3.51
CA PRO A 121 -0.69 -2.91 2.84
C PRO A 121 -0.54 -3.76 1.58
N MET A 122 0.11 -3.19 0.58
CA MET A 122 0.24 -3.81 -0.74
C MET A 122 1.70 -4.00 -1.12
N SER A 123 1.95 -5.02 -1.94
CA SER A 123 3.21 -5.25 -2.63
C SER A 123 3.01 -5.14 -4.12
N GLY A 124 3.94 -4.49 -4.78
CA GLY A 124 3.98 -4.30 -6.21
C GLY A 124 4.46 -2.90 -6.59
N ALA A 125 5.04 -2.79 -7.77
CA ALA A 125 5.42 -1.51 -8.35
C ALA A 125 4.19 -0.82 -8.97
N PRO A 126 4.30 0.47 -9.37
CA PRO A 126 3.19 1.17 -10.04
C PRO A 126 2.61 0.44 -11.25
N TYR A 127 3.42 -0.30 -12.01
CA TYR A 127 2.90 -1.08 -13.14
C TYR A 127 1.89 -2.15 -12.70
N ARG A 128 2.06 -2.74 -11.51
CA ARG A 128 1.09 -3.69 -10.97
C ARG A 128 -0.20 -3.02 -10.51
N ALA A 129 -0.13 -1.81 -10.00
CA ALA A 129 -1.32 -1.02 -9.73
C ALA A 129 -2.11 -0.75 -11.01
N ARG A 130 -1.41 -0.40 -12.10
CA ARG A 130 -2.04 -0.19 -13.42
C ARG A 130 -2.63 -1.47 -14.01
N SER A 131 -1.96 -2.58 -13.87
CA SER A 131 -2.42 -3.88 -14.40
C SER A 131 -3.44 -4.59 -13.51
N GLY A 132 -3.68 -4.10 -12.30
CA GLY A 132 -4.57 -4.76 -11.34
C GLY A 132 -3.99 -6.06 -10.78
N THR A 133 -2.67 -6.13 -10.61
CA THR A 133 -1.96 -7.34 -10.15
C THR A 133 -1.22 -7.15 -8.83
N LEU A 134 -1.69 -6.21 -8.00
CA LEU A 134 -1.14 -6.00 -6.66
C LEU A 134 -1.37 -7.21 -5.76
N SER A 135 -0.51 -7.37 -4.77
CA SER A 135 -0.71 -8.30 -3.66
C SER A 135 -1.07 -7.53 -2.41
N PHE A 136 -2.08 -7.99 -1.67
CA PHE A 136 -2.55 -7.35 -0.45
C PHE A 136 -2.44 -8.29 0.76
N MET A 137 -2.00 -7.76 1.88
CA MET A 137 -2.03 -8.41 3.17
C MET A 137 -3.12 -7.73 4.01
N LEU A 138 -4.16 -8.48 4.38
CA LEU A 138 -5.39 -7.91 4.92
C LEU A 138 -5.52 -8.19 6.41
N GLY A 139 -5.77 -7.15 7.19
CA GLY A 139 -6.11 -7.23 8.60
C GLY A 139 -7.44 -6.55 8.87
N GLY A 140 -8.34 -7.26 9.54
CA GLY A 140 -9.68 -6.77 9.87
C GLY A 140 -10.68 -7.88 10.07
N SER A 141 -11.93 -7.53 10.37
CA SER A 141 -12.98 -8.52 10.52
C SER A 141 -13.35 -9.16 9.19
N ASP A 142 -13.71 -10.43 9.22
CA ASP A 142 -14.07 -11.17 8.01
C ASP A 142 -15.27 -10.57 7.28
N ASP A 143 -16.26 -10.09 8.01
CA ASP A 143 -17.45 -9.45 7.40
C ASP A 143 -17.07 -8.23 6.57
N VAL A 144 -16.17 -7.38 7.09
CA VAL A 144 -15.71 -6.19 6.37
C VAL A 144 -14.83 -6.59 5.20
N LEU A 145 -13.95 -7.57 5.38
CA LEU A 145 -13.10 -8.08 4.29
C LEU A 145 -13.93 -8.73 3.18
N ASP A 146 -15.01 -9.43 3.51
CA ASP A 146 -15.94 -9.96 2.52
C ASP A 146 -16.60 -8.84 1.69
N ARG A 147 -16.99 -7.76 2.35
CA ARG A 147 -17.53 -6.56 1.68
C ARG A 147 -16.52 -5.93 0.71
N LEU A 148 -15.24 -5.91 1.09
CA LEU A 148 -14.16 -5.31 0.30
C LEU A 148 -13.62 -6.23 -0.79
N ALA A 149 -13.86 -7.53 -0.72
CA ALA A 149 -13.27 -8.50 -1.64
C ALA A 149 -13.45 -8.15 -3.13
N PRO A 150 -14.63 -7.70 -3.62
CA PRO A 150 -14.78 -7.31 -5.01
C PRO A 150 -13.85 -6.17 -5.45
N LEU A 151 -13.53 -5.24 -4.54
CA LEU A 151 -12.62 -4.12 -4.82
C LEU A 151 -11.18 -4.61 -4.94
N PHE A 152 -10.75 -5.47 -4.04
CA PHE A 152 -9.40 -6.03 -4.08
C PHE A 152 -9.20 -6.89 -5.35
N GLU A 153 -10.20 -7.62 -5.78
CA GLU A 153 -10.15 -8.41 -7.03
C GLU A 153 -9.94 -7.55 -8.27
N VAL A 154 -10.42 -6.31 -8.27
CA VAL A 154 -10.17 -5.34 -9.34
C VAL A 154 -8.74 -4.80 -9.30
N MET A 155 -8.20 -4.56 -8.11
CA MET A 155 -6.91 -3.91 -7.91
C MET A 155 -5.73 -4.86 -7.81
N GLY A 156 -5.98 -6.14 -7.52
CA GLY A 156 -4.90 -7.09 -7.27
C GLY A 156 -5.25 -8.51 -7.68
N GLU A 157 -4.29 -9.40 -7.53
CA GLU A 157 -4.42 -10.82 -7.86
C GLU A 157 -4.14 -11.75 -6.68
N THR A 158 -3.52 -11.26 -5.62
CA THR A 158 -3.14 -12.04 -4.45
C THR A 158 -3.63 -11.37 -3.18
N PHE A 159 -4.37 -12.11 -2.35
CA PHE A 159 -4.98 -11.60 -1.14
C PHE A 159 -4.77 -12.57 0.00
N PHE A 160 -4.17 -12.10 1.08
CA PHE A 160 -3.97 -12.89 2.29
C PHE A 160 -4.68 -12.22 3.46
N ARG A 161 -5.67 -12.90 4.03
CA ARG A 161 -6.28 -12.48 5.30
C ARG A 161 -5.39 -12.95 6.44
N MET A 162 -4.75 -12.00 7.12
CA MET A 162 -3.76 -12.31 8.15
C MET A 162 -4.36 -12.47 9.54
N GLY A 163 -5.56 -11.95 9.76
CA GLY A 163 -6.25 -11.98 11.05
C GLY A 163 -6.87 -10.64 11.42
N PRO A 164 -7.01 -10.33 12.72
CA PRO A 164 -7.61 -9.09 13.20
C PRO A 164 -6.89 -7.84 12.70
N LEU A 165 -7.48 -6.67 12.98
CA LEU A 165 -6.90 -5.37 12.66
C LEU A 165 -5.43 -5.29 13.07
N SER A 166 -4.60 -4.75 12.23
CA SER A 166 -3.15 -4.58 12.29
C SER A 166 -2.30 -5.78 11.85
N THR A 167 -2.90 -6.94 11.62
CA THR A 167 -2.14 -8.13 11.22
C THR A 167 -1.61 -8.06 9.78
N GLY A 168 -2.29 -7.34 8.90
CA GLY A 168 -1.78 -7.04 7.56
C GLY A 168 -0.49 -6.23 7.60
N MET A 169 -0.47 -5.15 8.39
CA MET A 169 0.75 -4.36 8.62
C MET A 169 1.85 -5.16 9.30
N THR A 170 1.49 -6.00 10.27
CA THR A 170 2.45 -6.87 10.93
C THR A 170 3.12 -7.80 9.91
N ALA A 171 2.35 -8.43 9.05
CA ALA A 171 2.89 -9.29 7.99
C ALA A 171 3.80 -8.50 7.03
N LYS A 172 3.39 -7.31 6.64
CA LYS A 172 4.19 -6.43 5.76
C LYS A 172 5.52 -6.04 6.38
N VAL A 173 5.52 -5.61 7.64
CA VAL A 173 6.74 -5.23 8.37
C VAL A 173 7.68 -6.42 8.53
N LEU A 174 7.16 -7.59 8.89
CA LEU A 174 7.98 -8.80 9.01
C LEU A 174 8.56 -9.23 7.67
N ASN A 175 7.77 -9.18 6.60
CA ASN A 175 8.26 -9.44 5.26
C ASN A 175 9.38 -8.46 4.85
N ASN A 176 9.19 -7.18 5.13
CA ASN A 176 10.18 -6.16 4.80
C ASN A 176 11.47 -6.33 5.59
N TYR A 177 11.38 -6.79 6.83
CA TYR A 177 12.57 -7.13 7.62
C TYR A 177 13.40 -8.24 6.94
N CYS A 178 12.74 -9.32 6.51
CA CYS A 178 13.42 -10.38 5.77
C CYS A 178 14.03 -9.86 4.46
N ALA A 179 13.30 -9.05 3.72
CA ALA A 179 13.77 -8.47 2.46
C ALA A 179 15.00 -7.60 2.68
N ALA A 180 14.97 -6.70 3.66
CA ALA A 180 16.11 -5.84 4.00
C ALA A 180 17.33 -6.63 4.49
N SER A 181 17.10 -7.65 5.31
CA SER A 181 18.17 -8.56 5.76
C SER A 181 18.84 -9.29 4.60
N SER A 182 18.04 -9.73 3.63
CA SER A 182 18.54 -10.38 2.41
C SER A 182 19.38 -9.43 1.57
N VAL A 183 19.00 -8.17 1.45
CA VAL A 183 19.78 -7.14 0.75
C VAL A 183 21.16 -6.97 1.40
N VAL A 184 21.18 -6.80 2.71
CA VAL A 184 22.43 -6.61 3.48
C VAL A 184 23.32 -7.85 3.36
N ALA A 185 22.79 -9.04 3.58
CA ALA A 185 23.53 -10.29 3.50
C ALA A 185 24.10 -10.51 2.09
N THR A 186 23.32 -10.29 1.06
CA THR A 186 23.73 -10.46 -0.34
C THR A 186 24.87 -9.50 -0.68
N HIS A 187 24.75 -8.23 -0.32
CA HIS A 187 25.84 -7.26 -0.56
C HIS A 187 27.13 -7.64 0.12
N ARG A 188 27.08 -8.11 1.36
CA ARG A 188 28.26 -8.59 2.08
C ARG A 188 28.90 -9.77 1.40
N VAL A 189 28.10 -10.75 0.98
CA VAL A 189 28.60 -11.95 0.29
C VAL A 189 29.23 -11.60 -1.06
N LEU A 190 28.63 -10.67 -1.81
CA LEU A 190 29.21 -10.21 -3.10
C LEU A 190 30.52 -9.47 -2.87
N GLY A 191 30.65 -8.69 -1.80
CA GLY A 191 31.93 -8.06 -1.43
C GLY A 191 33.00 -9.10 -1.05
N MET A 192 32.64 -10.12 -0.29
CA MET A 192 33.54 -11.23 0.04
C MET A 192 33.98 -12.00 -1.21
N ALA A 193 33.06 -12.28 -2.12
CA ALA A 193 33.36 -12.95 -3.38
C ALA A 193 34.41 -12.17 -4.19
N ARG A 194 34.26 -10.87 -4.28
CA ARG A 194 35.21 -10.00 -4.97
C ARG A 194 36.60 -10.08 -4.34
N ALA A 195 36.67 -10.03 -3.01
CA ALA A 195 37.95 -10.13 -2.25
C ALA A 195 38.59 -11.52 -2.44
N LEU A 196 37.82 -12.57 -2.63
CA LEU A 196 38.29 -13.94 -2.80
C LEU A 196 38.48 -14.35 -4.27
N GLY A 197 38.31 -13.44 -5.22
CA GLY A 197 38.48 -13.69 -6.64
C GLY A 197 37.36 -14.50 -7.30
N ILE A 198 36.18 -14.55 -6.70
CA ILE A 198 35.00 -15.21 -7.26
C ILE A 198 34.18 -14.19 -8.06
N ASP A 199 33.82 -14.55 -9.29
CA ASP A 199 32.98 -13.71 -10.14
C ASP A 199 31.57 -13.56 -9.54
N GLN A 200 31.11 -12.32 -9.44
CA GLN A 200 29.82 -11.97 -8.85
C GLN A 200 28.65 -12.69 -9.54
N ARG A 201 28.66 -12.75 -10.87
CA ARG A 201 27.58 -13.39 -11.63
C ARG A 201 27.50 -14.89 -11.37
N HIS A 202 28.67 -15.53 -11.25
CA HIS A 202 28.75 -16.95 -10.93
C HIS A 202 28.19 -17.22 -9.53
N LEU A 203 28.55 -16.38 -8.56
CA LEU A 203 28.05 -16.52 -7.19
C LEU A 203 26.53 -16.34 -7.13
N LEU A 204 25.97 -15.33 -7.81
CA LEU A 204 24.52 -15.11 -7.85
C LEU A 204 23.80 -16.31 -8.48
N ARG A 205 24.35 -16.92 -9.52
CA ARG A 205 23.78 -18.12 -10.13
C ARG A 205 23.80 -19.33 -9.20
N ILE A 206 24.88 -19.52 -8.46
CA ILE A 206 24.97 -20.58 -7.44
C ILE A 206 23.96 -20.35 -6.33
N MET A 207 23.87 -19.13 -5.84
CA MET A 207 22.89 -18.76 -4.81
C MET A 207 21.45 -19.05 -5.26
N LYS A 208 21.10 -18.69 -6.50
CA LYS A 208 19.78 -18.95 -7.06
C LYS A 208 19.42 -20.43 -7.11
N ALA A 209 20.39 -21.30 -7.36
CA ALA A 209 20.22 -22.74 -7.43
C ALA A 209 20.39 -23.46 -6.07
N SER A 210 20.67 -22.75 -5.00
CA SER A 210 21.07 -23.31 -3.72
C SER A 210 20.32 -22.64 -2.55
N SER A 211 20.65 -23.04 -1.34
CA SER A 211 19.99 -22.57 -0.12
C SER A 211 20.22 -21.08 0.22
N GLY A 212 21.14 -20.41 -0.45
CA GLY A 212 21.36 -18.96 -0.34
C GLY A 212 20.41 -18.10 -1.17
N SER A 213 19.47 -18.71 -1.89
CA SER A 213 18.49 -18.01 -2.71
C SER A 213 17.65 -17.03 -1.89
N ASN A 214 17.43 -15.86 -2.43
CA ASN A 214 16.51 -14.85 -1.88
C ASN A 214 16.03 -13.92 -3.01
N TRP A 215 14.91 -13.24 -2.78
CA TRP A 215 14.30 -12.37 -3.77
C TRP A 215 15.29 -11.34 -4.35
N PHE A 216 16.07 -10.67 -3.51
CA PHE A 216 16.99 -9.62 -3.94
C PHE A 216 18.11 -10.17 -4.82
N ALA A 217 18.75 -11.28 -4.41
CA ALA A 217 19.79 -11.93 -5.19
C ALA A 217 19.27 -12.44 -6.54
N ASP A 218 18.07 -13.03 -6.56
CA ASP A 218 17.45 -13.57 -7.78
C ASP A 218 17.10 -12.49 -8.80
N HIS A 219 16.82 -11.26 -8.35
CA HIS A 219 16.43 -10.14 -9.20
C HIS A 219 17.49 -9.03 -9.24
N PHE A 220 18.72 -9.33 -8.85
CA PHE A 220 19.80 -8.34 -8.70
C PHE A 220 19.98 -7.46 -9.93
N HIS A 221 19.91 -8.03 -11.14
CA HIS A 221 20.09 -7.29 -12.39
C HIS A 221 18.83 -6.53 -12.84
N ASP A 222 17.68 -6.81 -12.26
CA ASP A 222 16.41 -6.18 -12.60
C ASP A 222 16.05 -5.02 -11.64
N ILE A 223 16.81 -4.85 -10.56
CA ILE A 223 16.58 -3.84 -9.54
C ILE A 223 17.57 -2.69 -9.74
N ASP A 224 17.05 -1.50 -10.05
CA ASP A 224 17.86 -0.31 -10.38
C ASP A 224 18.87 0.07 -9.29
N TRP A 225 18.47 -0.05 -8.02
CA TRP A 225 19.32 0.30 -6.89
C TRP A 225 20.12 -0.88 -6.30
N ALA A 226 20.11 -2.05 -6.94
CA ALA A 226 20.74 -3.25 -6.37
C ALA A 226 22.22 -3.06 -6.06
N GLY A 227 22.96 -2.35 -6.91
CA GLY A 227 24.37 -2.07 -6.70
C GLY A 227 24.68 -1.13 -5.52
N GLU A 228 23.69 -0.38 -5.04
CA GLU A 228 23.83 0.60 -3.95
C GLU A 228 23.58 -0.02 -2.57
N GLY A 229 22.91 -1.18 -2.54
CA GLY A 229 22.51 -1.84 -1.31
C GLY A 229 21.33 -1.19 -0.61
N TYR A 230 21.11 -1.59 0.64
CA TYR A 230 19.99 -1.08 1.43
C TYR A 230 20.21 0.37 1.84
N SER A 231 19.19 1.20 1.66
CA SER A 231 19.11 2.54 2.23
C SER A 231 17.66 2.92 2.49
N VAL A 232 17.42 3.92 3.34
CA VAL A 232 16.06 4.43 3.59
C VAL A 232 15.45 5.13 2.37
N ALA A 233 16.27 5.44 1.38
CA ALA A 233 15.82 6.09 0.14
C ALA A 233 15.24 5.11 -0.88
N ASN A 234 15.54 3.81 -0.78
CA ASN A 234 14.94 2.82 -1.64
C ASN A 234 13.75 2.13 -0.96
N THR A 235 12.94 1.43 -1.74
CA THR A 235 11.56 1.06 -1.37
C THR A 235 11.40 0.00 -0.27
N ILE A 236 12.49 -0.54 0.26
CA ILE A 236 12.45 -1.52 1.36
C ILE A 236 12.48 -0.82 2.74
N GLY A 237 12.64 0.49 2.76
CA GLY A 237 13.07 1.27 3.91
C GLY A 237 12.12 1.42 5.08
N ILE A 238 11.00 0.70 5.14
CA ILE A 238 10.04 0.85 6.24
C ILE A 238 10.02 -0.44 7.06
N ILE A 239 10.74 -0.41 8.15
CA ILE A 239 10.75 -1.47 9.14
C ILE A 239 10.34 -0.89 10.50
#